data_5158f5e9cf7ec03becd1c27d3a01e817
#
_entry.id   5158f5e9cf7ec03becd1c27d3a01e817
#
_cell.length_a   1.000
_cell.length_b   1.000
_cell.length_c   1.000
_cell.angle_alpha   90.00
_cell.angle_beta   90.00
_cell.angle_gamma   90.00
#
_symmetry.space_group_name_H-M   'P 1'
#
loop_
_entity.id
_entity.type
_entity.pdbx_description
1 polymer ?
#
loop_
_entity_poly.entity_id
_entity_poly.type
_entity_poly.pdbx_seq_one_letter_code
_entity_poly.pdbx_strand_id
1 'polypeptide(L)'
;MVPDTQQKLLDLFLNDISTLAPKGTARYCRNSWLSIPSQLEKTSRKFQYTRIAKGATAKTYQEPLQWLIQNGLVLPCHDNRDGENTARQQINLHLYPIDTGLCTRMLKIPAYQLLTGEESIANTACTETFLAQQFIQNGYTLSYWSSGNQAEVPFLLSKNNHFIAVDYRITPHQKCRNLMRLYNIRHQTDSSCPLEQLKQMYLLSTEDFKSKEHYQIVPVYAAFCI
;
A
#
# COMPACT_ATOMS: atom_id res chain seq x y z
N MET A 1 20.03 17.63 -8.15
CA MET A 1 18.93 17.90 -9.13
C MET A 1 17.65 17.14 -8.81
N VAL A 2 17.55 15.80 -8.92
CA VAL A 2 16.29 15.08 -8.59
C VAL A 2 15.87 15.25 -7.10
N PRO A 3 16.77 15.06 -6.10
CA PRO A 3 16.42 15.25 -4.70
C PRO A 3 15.93 16.67 -4.35
N ASP A 4 16.45 17.68 -5.01
CA ASP A 4 16.05 19.07 -4.78
C ASP A 4 14.65 19.34 -5.34
N THR A 5 14.32 18.75 -6.48
CA THR A 5 12.98 18.82 -7.07
C THR A 5 11.96 18.11 -6.19
N GLN A 6 12.29 16.92 -5.69
CA GLN A 6 11.44 16.17 -4.76
C GLN A 6 11.22 16.96 -3.46
N GLN A 7 12.25 17.65 -2.94
CA GLN A 7 12.09 18.50 -1.75
C GLN A 7 11.16 19.68 -2.03
N LYS A 8 11.34 20.35 -3.14
CA LYS A 8 10.45 21.47 -3.54
C LYS A 8 8.99 21.02 -3.67
N LEU A 9 8.76 19.86 -4.28
CA LEU A 9 7.42 19.28 -4.37
C LEU A 9 6.84 18.97 -3.00
N LEU A 10 7.63 18.34 -2.12
CA LEU A 10 7.21 18.06 -0.75
C LEU A 10 6.82 19.34 0.01
N ASP A 11 7.62 20.39 -0.13
CA ASP A 11 7.36 21.68 0.52
C ASP A 11 6.10 22.35 -0.04
N LEU A 12 5.85 22.25 -1.35
CA LEU A 12 4.61 22.72 -1.98
C LEU A 12 3.39 21.97 -1.42
N PHE A 13 3.40 20.65 -1.39
CA PHE A 13 2.31 19.87 -0.81
C PHE A 13 2.07 20.19 0.67
N LEU A 14 3.12 20.39 1.45
CA LEU A 14 3.00 20.77 2.87
C LEU A 14 2.42 22.19 3.03
N ASN A 15 2.71 23.09 2.11
CA ASN A 15 2.12 24.42 2.07
C ASN A 15 0.62 24.36 1.69
N ASP A 16 0.29 23.57 0.67
CA ASP A 16 -1.09 23.35 0.22
C ASP A 16 -1.94 22.73 1.34
N ILE A 17 -1.44 21.71 2.02
CA ILE A 17 -2.09 21.14 3.20
C ILE A 17 -2.32 22.23 4.27
N SER A 18 -1.34 23.10 4.49
CA SER A 18 -1.45 24.17 5.50
C SER A 18 -2.50 25.22 5.14
N THR A 19 -2.72 25.45 3.86
CA THR A 19 -3.60 26.51 3.33
C THR A 19 -5.02 26.00 3.08
N LEU A 20 -5.15 24.74 2.57
CA LEU A 20 -6.42 24.20 2.07
C LEU A 20 -7.12 23.28 3.07
N ALA A 21 -6.41 22.74 4.07
CA ALA A 21 -7.04 21.89 5.07
C ALA A 21 -8.09 22.64 5.90
N PRO A 22 -9.14 21.95 6.37
CA PRO A 22 -10.16 22.55 7.21
C PRO A 22 -9.56 23.30 8.41
N LYS A 23 -10.18 24.41 8.79
CA LYS A 23 -9.68 25.28 9.86
C LYS A 23 -9.35 24.50 11.13
N GLY A 24 -8.13 24.63 11.61
CA GLY A 24 -7.65 23.98 12.83
C GLY A 24 -7.14 22.54 12.62
N THR A 25 -7.27 21.94 11.43
CA THR A 25 -6.85 20.56 11.15
C THR A 25 -5.52 20.44 10.42
N ALA A 26 -5.01 21.51 9.81
CA ALA A 26 -3.82 21.48 8.97
C ALA A 26 -2.60 20.77 9.62
N ARG A 27 -2.34 21.04 10.91
CA ARG A 27 -1.26 20.37 11.65
C ARG A 27 -1.46 18.84 11.72
N TYR A 28 -2.70 18.41 11.92
CA TYR A 28 -3.03 16.99 12.02
C TYR A 28 -2.93 16.30 10.65
N CYS A 29 -3.36 16.98 9.57
CA CYS A 29 -3.17 16.50 8.20
C CYS A 29 -1.68 16.32 7.88
N ARG A 30 -0.85 17.34 8.14
CA ARG A 30 0.61 17.26 7.91
C ARG A 30 1.26 16.13 8.68
N ASN A 31 0.97 16.01 9.97
CA ASN A 31 1.55 14.95 10.82
C ASN A 31 1.11 13.56 10.34
N SER A 32 -0.16 13.37 9.98
CA SER A 32 -0.65 12.12 9.42
C SER A 32 0.11 11.78 8.14
N TRP A 33 0.16 12.68 7.20
CA TRP A 33 0.78 12.46 5.89
C TRP A 33 2.26 12.11 5.99
N LEU A 34 3.03 12.87 6.77
CA LEU A 34 4.45 12.63 6.99
C LEU A 34 4.74 11.31 7.73
N SER A 35 3.80 10.80 8.53
CA SER A 35 3.98 9.55 9.28
C SER A 35 3.80 8.28 8.43
N ILE A 36 3.08 8.36 7.30
CA ILE A 36 2.69 7.21 6.49
C ILE A 36 3.90 6.38 6.03
N PRO A 37 4.93 6.96 5.38
CA PRO A 37 6.04 6.15 4.87
C PRO A 37 6.76 5.37 5.97
N SER A 38 7.00 5.99 7.12
CA SER A 38 7.68 5.33 8.25
C SER A 38 6.85 4.21 8.88
N GLN A 39 5.53 4.22 8.72
CA GLN A 39 4.66 3.15 9.18
C GLN A 39 4.69 1.95 8.22
N LEU A 40 4.87 2.19 6.92
CA LEU A 40 5.06 1.15 5.91
C LEU A 40 6.37 0.37 6.08
N GLU A 41 7.38 0.94 6.74
CA GLU A 41 8.63 0.26 7.07
C GLU A 41 8.50 -0.76 8.20
N LYS A 42 7.34 -0.85 8.87
CA LYS A 42 7.15 -1.77 9.98
C LYS A 42 6.64 -3.12 9.48
N THR A 43 6.92 -4.18 10.25
CA THR A 43 6.45 -5.54 9.96
C THR A 43 4.92 -5.57 9.81
N SER A 44 4.19 -4.86 10.67
CA SER A 44 2.78 -4.58 10.47
C SER A 44 2.62 -3.24 9.78
N ARG A 45 2.24 -3.25 8.52
CA ARG A 45 2.01 -2.06 7.67
C ARG A 45 0.69 -1.35 7.96
N LYS A 46 -0.10 -1.88 8.90
CA LYS A 46 -1.37 -1.28 9.32
C LYS A 46 -1.13 0.10 9.91
N PHE A 47 -1.87 1.06 9.40
CA PHE A 47 -1.80 2.43 9.90
C PHE A 47 -2.28 2.51 11.35
N GLN A 48 -1.51 3.16 12.20
CA GLN A 48 -1.80 3.33 13.62
C GLN A 48 -1.72 4.81 14.01
N TYR A 49 -2.82 5.35 14.52
CA TYR A 49 -2.86 6.75 14.96
C TYR A 49 -1.81 7.05 16.04
N THR A 50 -1.57 6.12 16.95
CA THR A 50 -0.57 6.28 18.03
C THR A 50 0.85 6.49 17.54
N ARG A 51 1.14 6.15 16.27
CA ARG A 51 2.45 6.35 15.64
C ARG A 51 2.61 7.72 14.98
N ILE A 52 1.54 8.51 14.86
CA ILE A 52 1.62 9.86 14.31
C ILE A 52 2.31 10.79 15.31
N ALA A 53 1.87 10.75 16.57
CA ALA A 53 2.42 11.58 17.65
C ALA A 53 2.02 10.98 19.02
N LYS A 54 2.73 11.39 20.07
CA LYS A 54 2.36 11.01 21.45
C LYS A 54 0.93 11.49 21.76
N GLY A 55 0.06 10.57 22.19
CA GLY A 55 -1.34 10.87 22.51
C GLY A 55 -2.27 11.02 21.30
N ALA A 56 -1.81 10.69 20.09
CA ALA A 56 -2.68 10.70 18.91
C ALA A 56 -3.74 9.60 19.00
N THR A 57 -4.98 9.96 18.68
CA THR A 57 -6.15 9.07 18.73
C THR A 57 -6.95 9.16 17.43
N ALA A 58 -7.77 8.16 17.14
CA ALA A 58 -8.70 8.20 16.02
C ALA A 58 -9.61 9.43 16.07
N LYS A 59 -10.12 9.79 17.25
CA LYS A 59 -11.00 10.97 17.45
C LYS A 59 -10.37 12.25 16.90
N THR A 60 -9.06 12.42 17.02
CA THR A 60 -8.35 13.64 16.59
C THR A 60 -7.88 13.59 15.14
N TYR A 61 -7.55 12.39 14.64
CA TYR A 61 -6.83 12.24 13.37
C TYR A 61 -7.64 11.59 12.25
N GLN A 62 -8.84 11.06 12.54
CA GLN A 62 -9.67 10.39 11.53
C GLN A 62 -10.15 11.38 10.45
N GLU A 63 -10.69 12.52 10.83
CA GLU A 63 -11.15 13.56 9.89
C GLU A 63 -9.99 14.14 9.05
N PRO A 64 -8.84 14.54 9.65
CA PRO A 64 -7.65 14.92 8.91
C PRO A 64 -7.16 13.87 7.91
N LEU A 65 -7.16 12.59 8.29
CA LEU A 65 -6.79 11.50 7.40
C LEU A 65 -7.78 11.34 6.24
N GLN A 66 -9.07 11.41 6.54
CA GLN A 66 -10.11 11.33 5.52
C GLN A 66 -9.99 12.47 4.50
N TRP A 67 -9.67 13.68 4.97
CA TRP A 67 -9.42 14.81 4.10
C TRP A 67 -8.23 14.57 3.14
N LEU A 68 -7.13 13.99 3.63
CA LEU A 68 -5.98 13.63 2.80
C LEU A 68 -6.35 12.60 1.73
N ILE A 69 -7.16 11.59 2.07
CA ILE A 69 -7.64 10.57 1.14
C ILE A 69 -8.55 11.20 0.08
N GLN A 70 -9.52 12.02 0.48
CA GLN A 70 -10.47 12.67 -0.43
C GLN A 70 -9.79 13.63 -1.40
N ASN A 71 -8.67 14.24 -1.00
CA ASN A 71 -7.88 15.12 -1.86
C ASN A 71 -6.78 14.38 -2.65
N GLY A 72 -6.78 13.05 -2.62
CA GLY A 72 -5.88 12.23 -3.42
C GLY A 72 -4.41 12.26 -2.98
N LEU A 73 -4.10 12.74 -1.78
CA LEU A 73 -2.73 12.77 -1.26
C LEU A 73 -2.29 11.43 -0.66
N VAL A 74 -3.27 10.58 -0.37
CA VAL A 74 -3.08 9.26 0.25
C VAL A 74 -3.96 8.24 -0.45
N LEU A 75 -3.38 7.09 -0.80
CA LEU A 75 -4.06 5.96 -1.39
C LEU A 75 -4.42 4.95 -0.28
N PRO A 76 -5.71 4.75 0.03
CA PRO A 76 -6.13 3.77 1.02
C PRO A 76 -6.16 2.36 0.42
N CYS A 77 -5.75 1.37 1.21
CA CYS A 77 -5.84 -0.05 0.91
C CYS A 77 -6.53 -0.74 2.11
N HIS A 78 -7.71 -1.27 1.90
CA HIS A 78 -8.60 -1.76 2.94
C HIS A 78 -8.40 -3.25 3.24
N ASP A 79 -8.65 -3.68 4.48
CA ASP A 79 -8.69 -5.12 4.82
C ASP A 79 -9.95 -5.76 4.19
N ASN A 80 -9.75 -6.79 3.39
CA ASN A 80 -10.85 -7.51 2.69
C ASN A 80 -11.00 -8.96 3.18
N ARG A 81 -10.82 -9.21 4.48
CA ARG A 81 -10.99 -10.55 5.05
C ARG A 81 -12.45 -11.02 5.07
N ASP A 82 -13.34 -10.11 5.42
CA ASP A 82 -14.71 -10.42 5.81
C ASP A 82 -15.75 -9.79 4.85
N GLY A 83 -15.35 -9.45 3.62
CA GLY A 83 -16.24 -8.76 2.69
C GLY A 83 -16.51 -7.29 3.07
N GLU A 84 -17.70 -6.80 2.80
CA GLU A 84 -18.07 -5.38 2.94
C GLU A 84 -18.30 -4.88 4.39
N ASN A 85 -17.62 -5.44 5.39
CA ASN A 85 -17.78 -4.93 6.77
C ASN A 85 -17.07 -3.57 6.93
N THR A 86 -17.80 -2.50 6.63
CA THR A 86 -17.32 -1.10 6.59
C THR A 86 -16.68 -0.62 7.89
N ALA A 87 -17.13 -1.09 9.05
CA ALA A 87 -16.56 -0.68 10.34
C ALA A 87 -15.12 -1.20 10.55
N ARG A 88 -14.83 -2.44 10.12
CA ARG A 88 -13.46 -2.99 10.18
C ARG A 88 -12.55 -2.46 9.09
N GLN A 89 -13.10 -2.14 7.92
CA GLN A 89 -12.34 -1.52 6.83
C GLN A 89 -11.77 -0.15 7.22
N GLN A 90 -12.46 0.61 8.07
CA GLN A 90 -11.98 1.89 8.59
C GLN A 90 -10.86 1.77 9.62
N ILE A 91 -10.73 0.62 10.28
CA ILE A 91 -9.75 0.40 11.36
C ILE A 91 -8.45 -0.22 10.84
N ASN A 92 -8.55 -1.11 9.87
CA ASN A 92 -7.41 -1.84 9.30
C ASN A 92 -7.09 -1.31 7.91
N LEU A 93 -6.22 -0.32 7.84
CA LEU A 93 -5.79 0.33 6.61
C LEU A 93 -4.29 0.19 6.42
N HIS A 94 -3.88 -0.14 5.19
CA HIS A 94 -2.58 0.27 4.70
C HIS A 94 -2.78 1.59 3.95
N LEU A 95 -1.86 2.52 4.11
CA LEU A 95 -1.92 3.83 3.49
C LEU A 95 -0.64 4.06 2.72
N TYR A 96 -0.77 4.49 1.48
CA TYR A 96 0.38 4.79 0.63
C TYR A 96 0.36 6.27 0.25
N PRO A 97 1.53 6.95 0.21
CA PRO A 97 1.62 8.27 -0.43
C PRO A 97 1.20 8.19 -1.89
N ILE A 98 0.70 9.30 -2.44
CA ILE A 98 0.29 9.37 -3.86
C ILE A 98 1.44 9.16 -4.84
N ASP A 99 2.67 9.42 -4.42
CA ASP A 99 3.85 9.41 -5.28
C ASP A 99 5.06 8.76 -4.61
N THR A 100 5.74 7.88 -5.35
CA THR A 100 6.92 7.13 -4.89
C THR A 100 8.12 8.04 -4.63
N GLY A 101 8.30 9.10 -5.41
CA GLY A 101 9.38 10.06 -5.21
C GLY A 101 9.18 10.86 -3.93
N LEU A 102 7.95 11.23 -3.60
CA LEU A 102 7.61 11.85 -2.31
C LEU A 102 7.81 10.87 -1.15
N CYS A 103 7.41 9.60 -1.31
CA CYS A 103 7.67 8.55 -0.32
C CYS A 103 9.16 8.45 0.01
N THR A 104 9.98 8.33 -1.04
CA THR A 104 11.45 8.28 -0.95
C THR A 104 12.01 9.50 -0.20
N ARG A 105 11.50 10.69 -0.54
CA ARG A 105 11.97 11.95 0.09
C ARG A 105 11.57 12.05 1.55
N MET A 106 10.34 11.66 1.90
CA MET A 106 9.86 11.63 3.29
C MET A 106 10.68 10.67 4.16
N LEU A 107 11.11 9.53 3.61
CA LEU A 107 11.97 8.56 4.26
C LEU A 107 13.45 8.97 4.28
N LYS A 108 13.81 10.06 3.58
CA LYS A 108 15.19 10.54 3.44
C LYS A 108 16.14 9.48 2.87
N ILE A 109 15.63 8.63 1.96
CA ILE A 109 16.43 7.59 1.32
C ILE A 109 17.40 8.25 0.34
N PRO A 110 18.71 8.01 0.47
CA PRO A 110 19.69 8.51 -0.49
C PRO A 110 19.51 7.84 -1.85
N ALA A 111 19.63 8.61 -2.93
CA ALA A 111 19.43 8.10 -4.28
C ALA A 111 20.34 6.90 -4.62
N TYR A 112 21.55 6.85 -4.08
CA TYR A 112 22.48 5.74 -4.31
C TYR A 112 21.94 4.41 -3.77
N GLN A 113 21.22 4.40 -2.63
CA GLN A 113 20.65 3.18 -2.05
C GLN A 113 19.57 2.58 -2.97
N LEU A 114 18.79 3.43 -3.65
CA LEU A 114 17.81 2.97 -4.64
C LEU A 114 18.49 2.36 -5.86
N LEU A 115 19.63 2.91 -6.27
CA LEU A 115 20.38 2.45 -7.45
C LEU A 115 21.19 1.18 -7.18
N THR A 116 21.71 1.01 -5.97
CA THR A 116 22.51 -0.16 -5.59
C THR A 116 21.67 -1.38 -5.24
N GLY A 117 20.36 -1.20 -5.05
CA GLY A 117 19.47 -2.29 -4.67
C GLY A 117 19.73 -2.85 -3.28
N GLU A 118 20.32 -2.05 -2.38
CA GLU A 118 20.50 -2.44 -0.97
C GLU A 118 19.14 -2.78 -0.36
N GLU A 119 19.02 -4.01 0.14
CA GLU A 119 17.81 -4.51 0.78
C GLU A 119 17.59 -3.77 2.10
N SER A 120 16.64 -2.85 2.12
CA SER A 120 16.17 -2.21 3.35
C SER A 120 14.65 -2.26 3.42
N ILE A 121 14.11 -2.15 4.63
CA ILE A 121 12.66 -2.03 4.85
C ILE A 121 12.10 -0.80 4.11
N ALA A 122 12.89 0.26 3.98
CA ALA A 122 12.54 1.45 3.21
C ALA A 122 12.28 1.15 1.73
N ASN A 123 13.01 0.21 1.11
CA ASN A 123 12.73 -0.26 -0.24
C ASN A 123 11.36 -0.93 -0.34
N THR A 124 10.92 -1.62 0.70
CA THR A 124 9.57 -2.21 0.77
C THR A 124 8.50 -1.12 0.71
N ALA A 125 8.61 -0.07 1.50
CA ALA A 125 7.65 1.04 1.49
C ALA A 125 7.58 1.73 0.12
N CYS A 126 8.73 1.98 -0.52
CA CYS A 126 8.79 2.56 -1.86
C CYS A 126 8.20 1.63 -2.91
N THR A 127 8.48 0.33 -2.85
CA THR A 127 7.94 -0.66 -3.79
C THR A 127 6.43 -0.75 -3.66
N GLU A 128 5.88 -0.85 -2.45
CA GLU A 128 4.43 -0.89 -2.28
C GLU A 128 3.74 0.40 -2.70
N THR A 129 4.35 1.56 -2.44
CA THR A 129 3.83 2.85 -2.94
C THR A 129 3.80 2.88 -4.47
N PHE A 130 4.88 2.42 -5.12
CA PHE A 130 4.92 2.31 -6.59
C PHE A 130 3.81 1.39 -7.12
N LEU A 131 3.65 0.21 -6.54
CA LEU A 131 2.63 -0.76 -6.95
C LEU A 131 1.22 -0.21 -6.74
N ALA A 132 0.95 0.38 -5.58
CA ALA A 132 -0.34 1.01 -5.29
C ALA A 132 -0.68 2.09 -6.32
N GLN A 133 0.30 2.92 -6.67
CA GLN A 133 0.17 3.97 -7.69
C GLN A 133 -0.16 3.38 -9.08
N GLN A 134 0.55 2.32 -9.52
CA GLN A 134 0.28 1.66 -10.80
C GLN A 134 -1.13 1.07 -10.85
N PHE A 135 -1.56 0.38 -9.80
CA PHE A 135 -2.86 -0.27 -9.77
C PHE A 135 -4.02 0.73 -9.74
N ILE A 136 -3.90 1.84 -8.99
CA ILE A 136 -4.90 2.92 -9.02
C ILE A 136 -4.98 3.55 -10.42
N GLN A 137 -3.85 3.80 -11.09
CA GLN A 137 -3.82 4.34 -12.45
C GLN A 137 -4.48 3.41 -13.46
N ASN A 138 -4.41 2.09 -13.25
CA ASN A 138 -5.11 1.10 -14.05
C ASN A 138 -6.61 0.96 -13.69
N GLY A 139 -7.11 1.77 -12.76
CA GLY A 139 -8.53 1.82 -12.38
C GLY A 139 -8.96 0.73 -11.40
N TYR A 140 -8.02 0.14 -10.66
CA TYR A 140 -8.33 -0.82 -9.60
C TYR A 140 -8.63 -0.12 -8.27
N THR A 141 -9.53 -0.71 -7.49
CA THR A 141 -9.67 -0.41 -6.07
C THR A 141 -8.72 -1.31 -5.27
N LEU A 142 -8.01 -0.70 -4.32
CA LEU A 142 -7.03 -1.42 -3.51
C LEU A 142 -7.65 -2.00 -2.25
N SER A 143 -7.41 -3.27 -2.02
CA SER A 143 -7.57 -3.92 -0.73
C SER A 143 -6.41 -4.89 -0.50
N TYR A 144 -6.27 -5.40 0.73
CA TYR A 144 -5.35 -6.46 1.05
C TYR A 144 -6.09 -7.62 1.72
N TRP A 145 -5.51 -8.80 1.64
CA TRP A 145 -6.04 -9.96 2.35
C TRP A 145 -5.09 -10.40 3.44
N SER A 146 -5.63 -10.76 4.60
CA SER A 146 -4.83 -11.36 5.67
C SER A 146 -5.58 -12.49 6.38
N SER A 147 -4.87 -13.55 6.74
CA SER A 147 -5.38 -14.64 7.60
C SER A 147 -4.94 -14.40 9.04
N GLY A 148 -5.35 -13.31 9.65
CA GLY A 148 -4.86 -12.91 10.96
C GLY A 148 -3.36 -12.59 10.94
N ASN A 149 -2.57 -13.25 11.82
CA ASN A 149 -1.12 -13.02 11.91
C ASN A 149 -0.28 -14.01 11.10
N GLN A 150 -0.90 -14.86 10.26
CA GLN A 150 -0.20 -15.96 9.61
C GLN A 150 0.22 -15.70 8.18
N ALA A 151 -0.59 -14.96 7.42
CA ALA A 151 -0.31 -14.64 6.03
C ALA A 151 -1.00 -13.35 5.64
N GLU A 152 -0.40 -12.61 4.71
CA GLU A 152 -0.94 -11.39 4.12
C GLU A 152 -0.58 -11.35 2.64
N VAL A 153 -1.57 -11.11 1.79
CA VAL A 153 -1.37 -10.74 0.39
C VAL A 153 -1.58 -9.22 0.31
N PRO A 154 -0.53 -8.46 -0.01
CA PRO A 154 -0.52 -7.00 0.13
C PRO A 154 -1.50 -6.29 -0.79
N PHE A 155 -1.83 -6.89 -1.94
CA PHE A 155 -2.78 -6.31 -2.88
C PHE A 155 -3.80 -7.34 -3.34
N LEU A 156 -5.05 -7.07 -3.03
CA LEU A 156 -6.22 -7.70 -3.61
C LEU A 156 -6.96 -6.61 -4.39
N LEU A 157 -6.73 -6.61 -5.70
CA LEU A 157 -7.22 -5.61 -6.63
C LEU A 157 -8.63 -5.94 -7.06
N SER A 158 -9.54 -4.98 -7.02
CA SER A 158 -10.90 -5.18 -7.52
C SER A 158 -11.25 -4.22 -8.66
N LYS A 159 -11.88 -4.77 -9.71
CA LYS A 159 -12.42 -4.03 -10.84
C LYS A 159 -13.56 -4.82 -11.46
N ASN A 160 -14.70 -4.18 -11.69
CA ASN A 160 -15.88 -4.82 -12.30
C ASN A 160 -16.29 -6.12 -11.59
N ASN A 161 -16.35 -6.13 -10.28
CA ASN A 161 -16.70 -7.29 -9.45
C ASN A 161 -15.74 -8.50 -9.59
N HIS A 162 -14.52 -8.31 -10.05
CA HIS A 162 -13.51 -9.33 -10.11
C HIS A 162 -12.32 -8.97 -9.24
N PHE A 163 -11.70 -9.98 -8.65
CA PHE A 163 -10.51 -9.81 -7.83
C PHE A 163 -9.29 -10.41 -8.52
N ILE A 164 -8.17 -9.73 -8.32
CA ILE A 164 -6.82 -10.17 -8.71
C ILE A 164 -5.96 -10.10 -7.46
N ALA A 165 -5.31 -11.19 -7.08
CA ALA A 165 -4.39 -11.20 -5.96
C ALA A 165 -2.96 -10.95 -6.45
N VAL A 166 -2.28 -9.99 -5.86
CA VAL A 166 -0.91 -9.64 -6.21
C VAL A 166 -0.03 -9.64 -4.97
N ASP A 167 0.97 -10.49 -4.97
CA ASP A 167 2.08 -10.48 -4.00
C ASP A 167 3.35 -10.05 -4.72
N TYR A 168 4.39 -9.65 -3.99
CA TYR A 168 5.64 -9.26 -4.60
C TYR A 168 6.85 -9.83 -3.85
N ARG A 169 7.95 -10.00 -4.59
CA ARG A 169 9.21 -10.50 -4.09
C ARG A 169 10.35 -9.68 -4.68
N ILE A 170 10.99 -8.88 -3.85
CA ILE A 170 12.11 -8.02 -4.27
C ILE A 170 13.42 -8.82 -4.25
N THR A 171 13.51 -9.83 -3.38
CA THR A 171 14.70 -10.64 -3.20
C THR A 171 14.52 -12.06 -3.70
N PRO A 172 15.56 -12.68 -4.32
CA PRO A 172 15.46 -14.03 -4.88
C PRO A 172 15.12 -15.12 -3.86
N HIS A 173 15.46 -14.90 -2.58
CA HIS A 173 15.29 -15.89 -1.51
C HIS A 173 13.94 -15.81 -0.79
N GLN A 174 13.14 -14.79 -1.05
CA GLN A 174 11.82 -14.64 -0.44
C GLN A 174 10.85 -15.64 -1.04
N LYS A 175 10.27 -16.50 -0.19
CA LYS A 175 9.31 -17.53 -0.63
C LYS A 175 7.92 -16.93 -0.75
N CYS A 176 7.29 -17.09 -1.91
CA CYS A 176 5.90 -16.71 -2.15
C CYS A 176 4.94 -17.74 -1.52
N ARG A 177 4.76 -17.69 -0.20
CA ARG A 177 3.87 -18.60 0.53
C ARG A 177 2.44 -18.06 0.66
N ASN A 178 2.28 -16.74 0.58
CA ASN A 178 1.02 -16.11 0.90
C ASN A 178 -0.02 -16.30 -0.20
N LEU A 179 0.36 -16.19 -1.47
CA LEU A 179 -0.53 -16.49 -2.61
C LEU A 179 -1.03 -17.93 -2.55
N MET A 180 -0.14 -18.91 -2.27
CA MET A 180 -0.53 -20.31 -2.15
C MET A 180 -1.43 -20.57 -0.94
N ARG A 181 -1.23 -19.86 0.16
CA ARG A 181 -2.16 -19.92 1.30
C ARG A 181 -3.52 -19.38 0.96
N LEU A 182 -3.58 -18.22 0.28
CA LEU A 182 -4.82 -17.66 -0.22
C LEU A 182 -5.54 -18.64 -1.15
N TYR A 183 -4.81 -19.25 -2.10
CA TYR A 183 -5.33 -20.25 -3.01
C TYR A 183 -5.93 -21.45 -2.26
N ASN A 184 -5.20 -22.01 -1.30
CA ASN A 184 -5.66 -23.17 -0.54
C ASN A 184 -6.91 -22.87 0.31
N ILE A 185 -6.96 -21.71 0.95
CA ILE A 185 -8.12 -21.29 1.75
C ILE A 185 -9.34 -21.14 0.86
N ARG A 186 -9.20 -20.54 -0.33
CA ARG A 186 -10.28 -20.41 -1.30
C ARG A 186 -10.90 -21.78 -1.67
N HIS A 187 -10.07 -22.81 -1.82
CA HIS A 187 -10.55 -24.15 -2.21
C HIS A 187 -11.05 -25.00 -1.04
N GLN A 188 -10.80 -24.59 0.20
CA GLN A 188 -11.22 -25.30 1.41
C GLN A 188 -12.49 -24.75 2.06
N THR A 189 -12.87 -23.51 1.77
CA THR A 189 -14.04 -22.83 2.35
C THR A 189 -15.22 -22.85 1.39
N ASP A 190 -16.35 -23.35 1.87
CA ASP A 190 -17.65 -23.28 1.15
C ASP A 190 -18.13 -21.82 0.99
N SER A 191 -18.42 -21.48 -0.21
CA SER A 191 -19.40 -20.51 -0.80
C SER A 191 -19.69 -19.14 -0.18
N SER A 192 -19.05 -18.64 0.86
CA SER A 192 -19.36 -17.29 1.38
C SER A 192 -18.18 -16.30 1.39
N CYS A 193 -17.07 -16.70 0.79
CA CYS A 193 -15.86 -15.85 0.76
C CYS A 193 -15.87 -14.94 -0.48
N PRO A 194 -15.62 -13.63 -0.36
CA PRO A 194 -15.48 -12.71 -1.51
C PRO A 194 -14.40 -13.14 -2.50
N LEU A 195 -13.60 -14.11 -2.12
CA LEU A 195 -12.56 -14.71 -2.95
C LEU A 195 -13.09 -15.66 -4.04
N GLU A 196 -14.39 -15.98 -4.09
CA GLU A 196 -14.99 -16.76 -5.19
C GLU A 196 -14.79 -16.09 -6.55
N GLN A 197 -14.74 -14.76 -6.58
CA GLN A 197 -14.53 -13.96 -7.77
C GLN A 197 -13.05 -13.69 -8.09
N LEU A 198 -12.12 -14.35 -7.39
CA LEU A 198 -10.69 -14.26 -7.67
C LEU A 198 -10.40 -14.94 -9.03
N LYS A 199 -10.03 -14.15 -10.02
CA LYS A 199 -9.76 -14.66 -11.38
C LYS A 199 -8.31 -15.04 -11.60
N GLN A 200 -7.40 -14.23 -11.08
CA GLN A 200 -5.97 -14.35 -11.38
C GLN A 200 -5.14 -14.04 -10.15
N MET A 201 -3.95 -14.61 -10.13
CA MET A 201 -2.94 -14.36 -9.11
C MET A 201 -1.60 -14.02 -9.79
N TYR A 202 -0.94 -12.98 -9.30
CA TYR A 202 0.34 -12.52 -9.81
C TYR A 202 1.37 -12.45 -8.69
N LEU A 203 2.58 -12.89 -9.00
CA LEU A 203 3.77 -12.63 -8.22
C LEU A 203 4.65 -11.63 -8.97
N LEU A 204 4.76 -10.42 -8.46
CA LEU A 204 5.70 -9.44 -8.98
C LEU A 204 7.10 -9.74 -8.43
N SER A 205 8.10 -9.79 -9.30
CA SER A 205 9.47 -10.12 -8.87
C SER A 205 10.51 -9.45 -9.77
N THR A 206 11.77 -9.67 -9.44
CA THR A 206 12.91 -9.28 -10.30
C THR A 206 13.18 -10.28 -11.43
N GLU A 207 12.43 -11.40 -11.48
CA GLU A 207 12.53 -12.39 -12.55
C GLU A 207 11.73 -11.97 -13.78
N ASP A 208 12.06 -12.57 -14.94
CA ASP A 208 11.29 -12.41 -16.19
C ASP A 208 9.91 -13.06 -16.11
N PHE A 209 9.05 -12.76 -17.07
CA PHE A 209 7.73 -13.34 -17.22
C PHE A 209 7.77 -14.87 -17.21
N LYS A 210 7.00 -15.49 -16.31
CA LYS A 210 6.86 -16.94 -16.23
C LYS A 210 5.43 -17.30 -15.85
N SER A 211 4.91 -18.38 -16.42
CA SER A 211 3.65 -18.98 -15.96
C SER A 211 3.93 -20.13 -15.00
N LYS A 212 3.21 -20.14 -13.90
CA LYS A 212 3.13 -21.25 -12.93
C LYS A 212 1.72 -21.80 -12.93
N GLU A 213 1.53 -22.96 -12.32
CA GLU A 213 0.22 -23.64 -12.31
C GLU A 213 -0.91 -22.79 -11.74
N HIS A 214 -0.63 -22.00 -10.69
CA HIS A 214 -1.65 -21.24 -9.97
C HIS A 214 -1.48 -19.73 -10.02
N TYR A 215 -0.34 -19.22 -10.50
CA TYR A 215 -0.06 -17.78 -10.61
C TYR A 215 0.92 -17.47 -11.74
N GLN A 216 0.94 -16.23 -12.15
CA GLN A 216 1.91 -15.73 -13.13
C GLN A 216 2.98 -14.89 -12.42
N ILE A 217 4.23 -15.05 -12.86
CA ILE A 217 5.33 -14.18 -12.44
C ILE A 217 5.44 -13.05 -13.46
N VAL A 218 5.44 -11.82 -12.96
CA VAL A 218 5.55 -10.60 -13.76
C VAL A 218 6.68 -9.76 -13.18
N PRO A 219 7.57 -9.20 -14.00
CA PRO A 219 8.59 -8.26 -13.52
C PRO A 219 7.95 -7.06 -12.80
N VAL A 220 8.54 -6.61 -11.68
CA VAL A 220 8.01 -5.48 -10.90
C VAL A 220 7.81 -4.24 -11.77
N TYR A 221 8.74 -3.96 -12.70
CA TYR A 221 8.63 -2.81 -13.59
C TYR A 221 7.45 -2.90 -14.57
N ALA A 222 6.93 -4.11 -14.81
CA ALA A 222 5.78 -4.36 -15.69
C ALA A 222 4.44 -4.44 -14.92
N ALA A 223 4.37 -3.96 -13.69
CA ALA A 223 3.14 -3.93 -12.89
C ALA A 223 1.98 -3.19 -13.57
N PHE A 224 2.30 -2.27 -14.47
CA PHE A 224 1.31 -1.55 -15.30
C PHE A 224 0.56 -2.45 -16.30
N CYS A 225 1.04 -3.69 -16.54
CA CYS A 225 0.38 -4.66 -17.43
C CYS A 225 -0.76 -5.45 -16.74
N ILE A 226 -0.91 -5.32 -15.42
CA ILE A 226 -1.92 -6.02 -14.61
C ILE A 226 -3.26 -5.30 -14.65
#